data_48ff3dd88cd3be9fad05e4291fc5bbbb
#
_entry.id   48ff3dd88cd3be9fad05e4291fc5bbbb
#
_cell.length_a   1.000
_cell.length_b   1.000
_cell.length_c   1.000
_cell.angle_alpha   90.00
_cell.angle_beta   90.00
_cell.angle_gamma   90.00
#
_symmetry.space_group_name_H-M   'P 1'
#
loop_
_entity.id
_entity.type
_entity.pdbx_description
1 polymer ?
#
loop_
_entity_poly.entity_id
_entity_poly.type
_entity_poly.pdbx_seq_one_letter_code
_entity_poly.pdbx_strand_id
1 'polypeptide(L)'
;DRSSAAIPDPSQPSGWRQLTGDEVGSLLGDQKAREVVAVTEPADLPSQMLANSIVSSRLLSKIAEDLGVGHTNTLTGFKWISRVPGLVFGYEEALGYCVDPDYVRDKDGISASTKLAALAASLKSEGRTLQDKLDDFAKKFGLHATGPLTIRVEDLSLIAKGMENLRSEGLKEIAGSPVVKTIDLAEGSDKLPPTDGMMYFTERDDRVVVRPSGTEPKLK
;
A
#
# COMPACT_ATOMS: atom_id res chain seq x y z
N ASP A 1 -8.29 -14.48 5.59
CA ASP A 1 -6.95 -14.05 5.18
C ASP A 1 -7.04 -12.92 4.15
N ARG A 2 -7.14 -13.19 2.83
CA ARG A 2 -7.14 -12.17 1.77
C ARG A 2 -8.50 -12.05 1.11
N SER A 3 -8.76 -10.89 0.50
CA SER A 3 -9.91 -10.70 -0.39
C SER A 3 -9.52 -9.86 -1.60
N SER A 4 -10.23 -10.04 -2.70
CA SER A 4 -10.11 -9.22 -3.91
C SER A 4 -11.49 -8.74 -4.35
N ALA A 5 -11.52 -7.66 -5.11
CA ALA A 5 -12.75 -7.09 -5.64
C ALA A 5 -12.59 -6.77 -7.12
N ALA A 6 -13.68 -6.86 -7.86
CA ALA A 6 -13.79 -6.40 -9.23
C ALA A 6 -14.96 -5.43 -9.37
N ILE A 7 -14.79 -4.46 -10.25
CA ILE A 7 -15.80 -3.47 -10.60
C ILE A 7 -16.16 -3.58 -12.07
N PRO A 8 -17.37 -3.18 -12.49
CA PRO A 8 -17.74 -3.10 -13.90
C PRO A 8 -16.78 -2.21 -14.68
N ASP A 9 -16.31 -2.71 -15.82
CA ASP A 9 -15.46 -1.96 -16.74
C ASP A 9 -15.75 -2.42 -18.18
N PRO A 10 -16.56 -1.68 -18.92
CA PRO A 10 -16.94 -2.02 -20.29
C PRO A 10 -15.76 -2.06 -21.28
N SER A 11 -14.61 -1.48 -20.93
CA SER A 11 -13.41 -1.53 -21.76
C SER A 11 -12.70 -2.89 -21.73
N GLN A 12 -12.99 -3.70 -20.72
CA GLN A 12 -12.42 -5.04 -20.58
C GLN A 12 -13.25 -6.08 -21.31
N PRO A 13 -12.60 -7.08 -21.96
CA PRO A 13 -13.35 -8.16 -22.64
C PRO A 13 -14.32 -8.94 -21.73
N SER A 14 -13.99 -9.03 -20.43
CA SER A 14 -14.86 -9.67 -19.42
C SER A 14 -15.99 -8.76 -18.93
N GLY A 15 -15.97 -7.48 -19.25
CA GLY A 15 -16.85 -6.46 -18.66
C GLY A 15 -16.48 -6.07 -17.23
N TRP A 16 -15.36 -6.58 -16.68
CA TRP A 16 -14.94 -6.38 -15.30
C TRP A 16 -13.46 -6.07 -15.20
N ARG A 17 -13.10 -5.16 -14.30
CA ARG A 17 -11.72 -4.86 -13.91
C ARG A 17 -11.50 -5.26 -12.44
N GLN A 18 -10.49 -6.08 -12.20
CA GLN A 18 -10.08 -6.37 -10.83
C GLN A 18 -9.34 -5.16 -10.25
N LEU A 19 -9.73 -4.75 -9.05
CA LEU A 19 -9.04 -3.72 -8.29
C LEU A 19 -7.69 -4.27 -7.77
N THR A 20 -6.68 -3.41 -7.77
CA THR A 20 -5.41 -3.71 -7.12
C THR A 20 -5.57 -3.71 -5.60
N GLY A 21 -4.62 -4.35 -4.89
CA GLY A 21 -4.61 -4.31 -3.44
C GLY A 21 -4.48 -2.88 -2.88
N ASP A 22 -3.77 -2.01 -3.58
CA ASP A 22 -3.62 -0.62 -3.20
C ASP A 22 -4.91 0.21 -3.41
N GLU A 23 -5.66 -0.06 -4.48
CA GLU A 23 -6.95 0.59 -4.70
C GLU A 23 -7.95 0.21 -3.60
N VAL A 24 -8.07 -1.08 -3.30
CA VAL A 24 -8.95 -1.56 -2.21
C VAL A 24 -8.46 -1.06 -0.85
N GLY A 25 -7.13 -1.10 -0.61
CA GLY A 25 -6.53 -0.59 0.62
C GLY A 25 -6.79 0.90 0.85
N SER A 26 -6.74 1.71 -0.21
CA SER A 26 -7.04 3.14 -0.14
C SER A 26 -8.52 3.42 0.10
N LEU A 27 -9.43 2.67 -0.55
CA LEU A 27 -10.88 2.79 -0.34
C LEU A 27 -11.27 2.46 1.11
N LEU A 28 -10.79 1.33 1.63
CA LEU A 28 -11.06 0.90 3.00
C LEU A 28 -10.38 1.82 4.03
N GLY A 29 -9.16 2.27 3.73
CA GLY A 29 -8.42 3.19 4.59
C GLY A 29 -9.08 4.56 4.72
N ASP A 30 -9.57 5.15 3.63
CA ASP A 30 -10.35 6.40 3.67
C ASP A 30 -11.66 6.22 4.43
N GLN A 31 -12.38 5.11 4.19
CA GLN A 31 -13.61 4.81 4.92
C GLN A 31 -13.35 4.73 6.43
N LYS A 32 -12.36 3.95 6.85
CA LYS A 32 -12.02 3.80 8.27
C LYS A 32 -11.53 5.10 8.89
N ALA A 33 -10.69 5.86 8.18
CA ALA A 33 -10.21 7.14 8.68
C ALA A 33 -11.37 8.12 8.92
N ARG A 34 -12.36 8.18 8.02
CA ARG A 34 -13.56 9.00 8.21
C ARG A 34 -14.44 8.51 9.36
N GLU A 35 -14.59 7.19 9.53
CA GLU A 35 -15.28 6.62 10.70
C GLU A 35 -14.62 7.08 12.01
N VAL A 36 -13.27 7.05 12.06
CA VAL A 36 -12.49 7.48 13.23
C VAL A 36 -12.61 8.98 13.47
N VAL A 37 -12.47 9.81 12.43
CA VAL A 37 -12.61 11.27 12.55
C VAL A 37 -13.98 11.69 13.11
N ALA A 38 -15.03 10.95 12.74
CA ALA A 38 -16.39 11.27 13.19
C ALA A 38 -16.64 11.04 14.70
N VAL A 39 -15.79 10.27 15.37
CA VAL A 39 -16.00 9.86 16.79
C VAL A 39 -14.81 10.18 17.70
N THR A 40 -13.73 10.75 17.18
CA THR A 40 -12.48 11.02 17.92
C THR A 40 -12.27 12.52 18.04
N GLU A 41 -11.86 12.96 19.23
CA GLU A 41 -11.50 14.37 19.44
C GLU A 41 -10.28 14.75 18.56
N PRO A 42 -10.23 15.96 17.99
CA PRO A 42 -9.16 16.38 17.09
C PRO A 42 -7.75 16.21 17.65
N ALA A 43 -7.56 16.39 18.95
CA ALA A 43 -6.26 16.24 19.61
C ALA A 43 -5.75 14.79 19.62
N ASP A 44 -6.65 13.81 19.55
CA ASP A 44 -6.34 12.38 19.63
C ASP A 44 -6.22 11.72 18.25
N LEU A 45 -6.64 12.41 17.16
CA LEU A 45 -6.57 11.88 15.80
C LEU A 45 -5.15 11.42 15.36
N PRO A 46 -4.06 12.13 15.72
CA PRO A 46 -2.72 11.67 15.33
C PRO A 46 -2.32 10.34 15.97
N SER A 47 -2.98 9.90 17.04
CA SER A 47 -2.75 8.60 17.68
C SER A 47 -3.50 7.45 17.00
N GLN A 48 -4.49 7.76 16.15
CA GLN A 48 -5.27 6.79 15.39
C GLN A 48 -4.52 6.43 14.11
N MET A 49 -3.86 5.29 14.12
CA MET A 49 -2.84 4.96 13.10
C MET A 49 -3.40 4.17 11.93
N LEU A 50 -3.21 4.69 10.72
CA LEU A 50 -3.27 3.91 9.49
C LEU A 50 -1.88 3.35 9.20
N ALA A 51 -1.79 2.12 8.70
CA ALA A 51 -0.50 1.52 8.37
C ALA A 51 -0.54 0.74 7.05
N ASN A 52 0.56 0.78 6.30
CA ASN A 52 0.74 -0.09 5.15
C ASN A 52 2.21 -0.49 4.97
N SER A 53 2.45 -1.48 4.10
CA SER A 53 3.81 -1.92 3.82
C SER A 53 4.59 -0.86 3.02
N ILE A 54 5.91 -0.84 3.15
CA ILE A 54 6.79 0.07 2.39
C ILE A 54 6.72 -0.13 0.88
N VAL A 55 6.17 -1.24 0.40
CA VAL A 55 5.99 -1.52 -1.04
C VAL A 55 4.58 -1.19 -1.53
N SER A 56 3.65 -0.92 -0.63
CA SER A 56 2.27 -0.48 -0.97
C SER A 56 2.25 0.98 -1.42
N SER A 57 1.14 1.42 -2.01
CA SER A 57 0.96 2.80 -2.47
C SER A 57 1.17 3.83 -1.37
N ARG A 58 1.66 5.01 -1.75
CA ARG A 58 1.76 6.18 -0.86
C ARG A 58 0.43 6.94 -0.68
N LEU A 59 -0.63 6.52 -1.38
CA LEU A 59 -1.93 7.20 -1.30
C LEU A 59 -2.51 7.19 0.11
N LEU A 60 -2.35 6.09 0.87
CA LEU A 60 -2.85 6.01 2.24
C LEU A 60 -2.25 7.09 3.15
N SER A 61 -0.96 7.41 2.98
CA SER A 61 -0.32 8.49 3.74
C SER A 61 -0.91 9.87 3.41
N LYS A 62 -1.29 10.10 2.15
CA LYS A 62 -1.95 11.35 1.74
C LYS A 62 -3.36 11.48 2.29
N ILE A 63 -4.10 10.38 2.32
CA ILE A 63 -5.43 10.33 2.95
C ILE A 63 -5.32 10.60 4.46
N ALA A 64 -4.34 10.00 5.13
CA ALA A 64 -4.11 10.21 6.55
C ALA A 64 -3.76 11.67 6.86
N GLU A 65 -2.85 12.26 6.10
CA GLU A 65 -2.44 13.67 6.21
C GLU A 65 -3.66 14.61 6.06
N ASP A 66 -4.49 14.38 5.03
CA ASP A 66 -5.69 15.19 4.75
C ASP A 66 -6.74 15.13 5.88
N LEU A 67 -6.86 13.99 6.54
CA LEU A 67 -7.84 13.75 7.60
C LEU A 67 -7.27 13.98 9.02
N GLY A 68 -5.99 14.29 9.14
CA GLY A 68 -5.33 14.54 10.44
C GLY A 68 -5.10 13.29 11.28
N VAL A 69 -5.26 12.09 10.72
CA VAL A 69 -4.97 10.83 11.42
C VAL A 69 -3.50 10.44 11.25
N GLY A 70 -2.99 9.61 12.17
CA GLY A 70 -1.63 9.14 12.09
C GLY A 70 -1.40 8.13 10.95
N HIS A 71 -0.18 8.08 10.43
CA HIS A 71 0.22 7.11 9.42
C HIS A 71 1.64 6.61 9.63
N THR A 72 1.87 5.32 9.36
CA THR A 72 3.22 4.76 9.32
C THR A 72 3.36 3.68 8.23
N ASN A 73 4.57 3.58 7.67
CA ASN A 73 4.95 2.45 6.83
C ASN A 73 5.63 1.39 7.70
N THR A 74 5.42 0.11 7.36
CA THR A 74 6.07 -1.01 7.99
C THR A 74 6.84 -1.84 6.96
N LEU A 75 7.69 -2.73 7.41
CA LEU A 75 8.19 -3.81 6.55
C LEU A 75 7.02 -4.68 6.06
N THR A 76 7.26 -5.43 4.99
CA THR A 76 6.28 -6.39 4.47
C THR A 76 6.03 -7.54 5.45
N GLY A 77 4.79 -7.95 5.55
CA GLY A 77 4.33 -8.98 6.47
C GLY A 77 3.44 -8.42 7.57
N PHE A 78 2.26 -8.99 7.73
CA PHE A 78 1.27 -8.52 8.70
C PHE A 78 1.75 -8.55 10.15
N LYS A 79 2.76 -9.36 10.45
CA LYS A 79 3.45 -9.35 11.74
C LYS A 79 4.01 -7.97 12.14
N TRP A 80 4.25 -7.08 11.17
CA TRP A 80 4.69 -5.72 11.40
C TRP A 80 3.52 -4.76 11.52
N ILE A 81 2.59 -4.81 10.56
CA ILE A 81 1.40 -3.95 10.55
C ILE A 81 0.58 -4.14 11.84
N SER A 82 0.33 -5.39 12.24
CA SER A 82 -0.47 -5.70 13.42
C SER A 82 0.12 -5.21 14.74
N ARG A 83 1.40 -4.83 14.77
CA ARG A 83 2.09 -4.34 15.97
C ARG A 83 2.14 -2.82 16.06
N VAL A 84 1.62 -2.11 15.07
CA VAL A 84 1.60 -0.64 15.10
C VAL A 84 0.75 -0.17 16.28
N PRO A 85 1.31 0.63 17.21
CA PRO A 85 0.53 1.20 18.30
C PRO A 85 -0.58 2.12 17.76
N GLY A 86 -1.78 2.05 18.33
CA GLY A 86 -2.91 2.85 17.88
C GLY A 86 -3.47 2.46 16.51
N LEU A 87 -3.12 1.26 15.97
CA LEU A 87 -3.61 0.80 14.68
C LEU A 87 -5.13 0.77 14.64
N VAL A 88 -5.73 1.48 13.69
CA VAL A 88 -7.16 1.42 13.39
C VAL A 88 -7.45 0.78 12.03
N PHE A 89 -6.46 0.82 11.12
CA PHE A 89 -6.50 0.15 9.82
C PHE A 89 -5.10 -0.16 9.32
N GLY A 90 -4.96 -1.31 8.64
CA GLY A 90 -3.70 -1.63 7.98
C GLY A 90 -3.88 -2.51 6.75
N TYR A 91 -2.99 -2.38 5.75
CA TYR A 91 -3.05 -3.23 4.57
C TYR A 91 -1.69 -3.53 3.94
N GLU A 92 -1.65 -4.60 3.16
CA GLU A 92 -0.62 -4.93 2.20
C GLU A 92 -1.20 -4.98 0.78
N GLU A 93 -0.46 -4.48 -0.21
CA GLU A 93 -0.82 -4.52 -1.63
C GLU A 93 -1.13 -5.94 -2.14
N ALA A 94 -0.63 -6.96 -1.45
CA ALA A 94 -0.92 -8.37 -1.71
C ALA A 94 -2.31 -8.82 -1.20
N LEU A 95 -3.32 -7.95 -1.29
CA LEU A 95 -4.74 -8.22 -0.99
C LEU A 95 -5.03 -8.52 0.50
N GLY A 96 -4.19 -8.07 1.41
CA GLY A 96 -4.35 -8.26 2.85
C GLY A 96 -4.80 -7.00 3.56
N TYR A 97 -5.93 -7.04 4.27
CA TYR A 97 -6.54 -5.89 4.94
C TYR A 97 -6.93 -6.24 6.37
N CYS A 98 -6.57 -5.38 7.31
CA CYS A 98 -7.00 -5.39 8.70
C CYS A 98 -7.91 -4.17 8.92
N VAL A 99 -9.20 -4.36 8.92
CA VAL A 99 -10.20 -3.27 9.01
C VAL A 99 -10.72 -3.06 10.42
N ASP A 100 -10.47 -4.02 11.30
CA ASP A 100 -10.92 -3.98 12.68
C ASP A 100 -9.93 -4.70 13.62
N PRO A 101 -8.78 -4.05 13.92
CA PRO A 101 -7.67 -4.65 14.66
C PRO A 101 -8.00 -5.02 16.10
N ASP A 102 -9.09 -4.50 16.67
CA ASP A 102 -9.51 -4.85 18.03
C ASP A 102 -10.09 -6.26 18.10
N TYR A 103 -10.68 -6.75 16.99
CA TYR A 103 -11.21 -8.11 16.89
C TYR A 103 -10.26 -9.07 16.18
N VAL A 104 -9.72 -8.67 15.03
CA VAL A 104 -8.79 -9.49 14.24
C VAL A 104 -7.55 -8.66 13.91
N ARG A 105 -6.47 -8.89 14.65
CA ARG A 105 -5.19 -8.19 14.48
C ARG A 105 -4.31 -8.87 13.44
N ASP A 106 -4.89 -9.20 12.31
CA ASP A 106 -4.27 -9.77 11.12
C ASP A 106 -5.16 -9.46 9.89
N LYS A 107 -4.79 -9.97 8.73
CA LYS A 107 -5.60 -9.90 7.52
C LYS A 107 -6.94 -10.61 7.73
N ASP A 108 -8.04 -9.89 7.54
CA ASP A 108 -9.38 -10.45 7.57
C ASP A 108 -10.16 -10.09 6.31
N GLY A 109 -10.13 -11.00 5.34
CA GLY A 109 -10.82 -10.84 4.07
C GLY A 109 -12.35 -10.85 4.20
N ILE A 110 -12.90 -11.45 5.27
CA ILE A 110 -14.35 -11.51 5.49
C ILE A 110 -14.86 -10.12 5.89
N SER A 111 -14.30 -9.54 6.94
CA SER A 111 -14.67 -8.19 7.38
C SER A 111 -14.34 -7.12 6.34
N ALA A 112 -13.17 -7.24 5.66
CA ALA A 112 -12.80 -6.35 4.57
C ALA A 112 -13.81 -6.38 3.41
N SER A 113 -14.26 -7.56 3.00
CA SER A 113 -15.28 -7.70 1.95
C SER A 113 -16.62 -7.09 2.38
N THR A 114 -17.03 -7.28 3.62
CA THR A 114 -18.25 -6.68 4.17
C THR A 114 -18.17 -5.15 4.18
N LYS A 115 -17.05 -4.58 4.63
CA LYS A 115 -16.82 -3.13 4.64
C LYS A 115 -16.82 -2.55 3.22
N LEU A 116 -16.13 -3.22 2.28
CA LEU A 116 -16.09 -2.75 0.89
C LEU A 116 -17.48 -2.82 0.21
N ALA A 117 -18.26 -3.87 0.48
CA ALA A 117 -19.64 -3.98 -0.02
C ALA A 117 -20.53 -2.87 0.57
N ALA A 118 -20.40 -2.55 1.84
CA ALA A 118 -21.12 -1.46 2.48
C ALA A 118 -20.73 -0.09 1.86
N LEU A 119 -19.45 0.15 1.61
CA LEU A 119 -18.99 1.35 0.91
C LEU A 119 -19.60 1.44 -0.51
N ALA A 120 -19.56 0.34 -1.26
CA ALA A 120 -20.14 0.29 -2.60
C ALA A 120 -21.65 0.57 -2.59
N ALA A 121 -22.39 0.04 -1.61
CA ALA A 121 -23.82 0.27 -1.44
C ALA A 121 -24.11 1.74 -1.08
N SER A 122 -23.31 2.35 -0.19
CA SER A 122 -23.45 3.77 0.15
C SER A 122 -23.22 4.66 -1.08
N LEU A 123 -22.14 4.45 -1.82
CA LEU A 123 -21.86 5.21 -3.05
C LEU A 123 -22.97 5.02 -4.09
N LYS A 124 -23.50 3.80 -4.23
CA LYS A 124 -24.61 3.53 -5.15
C LYS A 124 -25.87 4.30 -4.77
N SER A 125 -26.16 4.46 -3.49
CA SER A 125 -27.31 5.28 -3.04
C SER A 125 -27.16 6.77 -3.39
N GLU A 126 -25.92 7.22 -3.59
CA GLU A 126 -25.58 8.57 -4.04
C GLU A 126 -25.47 8.68 -5.59
N GLY A 127 -25.78 7.60 -6.33
CA GLY A 127 -25.58 7.54 -7.79
C GLY A 127 -24.13 7.41 -8.22
N ARG A 128 -23.24 6.96 -7.34
CA ARG A 128 -21.79 6.87 -7.51
C ARG A 128 -21.28 5.43 -7.45
N THR A 129 -20.05 5.24 -7.86
CA THR A 129 -19.36 3.94 -7.89
C THR A 129 -18.05 3.98 -7.09
N LEU A 130 -17.45 2.82 -6.85
CA LEU A 130 -16.08 2.73 -6.31
C LEU A 130 -15.05 3.38 -7.25
N GLN A 131 -15.28 3.33 -8.59
CA GLN A 131 -14.42 4.02 -9.55
C GLN A 131 -14.46 5.53 -9.36
N ASP A 132 -15.66 6.12 -9.21
CA ASP A 132 -15.79 7.56 -8.96
C ASP A 132 -15.04 8.00 -7.69
N LYS A 133 -15.01 7.15 -6.67
CA LYS A 133 -14.25 7.43 -5.44
C LYS A 133 -12.74 7.36 -5.68
N LEU A 134 -12.26 6.41 -6.49
CA LEU A 134 -10.84 6.34 -6.89
C LEU A 134 -10.45 7.55 -7.76
N ASP A 135 -11.34 7.99 -8.64
CA ASP A 135 -11.13 9.18 -9.46
C ASP A 135 -11.06 10.46 -8.61
N ASP A 136 -11.85 10.55 -7.55
CA ASP A 136 -11.76 11.66 -6.58
C ASP A 136 -10.40 11.67 -5.87
N PHE A 137 -9.87 10.50 -5.49
CA PHE A 137 -8.52 10.41 -4.93
C PHE A 137 -7.47 10.90 -5.93
N ALA A 138 -7.57 10.47 -7.19
CA ALA A 138 -6.64 10.89 -8.23
C ALA A 138 -6.71 12.41 -8.49
N LYS A 139 -7.90 13.00 -8.47
CA LYS A 139 -8.09 14.45 -8.60
C LYS A 139 -7.52 15.23 -7.42
N LYS A 140 -7.68 14.71 -6.20
CA LYS A 140 -7.29 15.39 -4.98
C LYS A 140 -5.81 15.24 -4.65
N PHE A 141 -5.25 14.04 -4.80
CA PHE A 141 -3.92 13.68 -4.33
C PHE A 141 -2.92 13.40 -5.45
N GLY A 142 -3.35 13.44 -6.72
CA GLY A 142 -2.60 12.94 -7.86
C GLY A 142 -2.78 11.43 -8.06
N LEU A 143 -2.36 10.94 -9.23
CA LEU A 143 -2.45 9.52 -9.56
C LEU A 143 -1.35 8.73 -8.84
N HIS A 144 -1.75 7.80 -7.99
CA HIS A 144 -0.88 6.85 -7.29
C HIS A 144 -1.02 5.45 -7.89
N ALA A 145 -0.60 5.26 -9.13
CA ALA A 145 -0.58 3.96 -9.78
C ALA A 145 0.59 3.11 -9.26
N THR A 146 0.33 1.83 -8.97
CA THR A 146 1.34 0.87 -8.54
C THR A 146 1.33 -0.35 -9.44
N GLY A 147 2.48 -1.00 -9.61
CA GLY A 147 2.61 -2.22 -10.38
C GLY A 147 3.76 -3.08 -9.87
N PRO A 148 3.55 -4.40 -9.70
CA PRO A 148 4.60 -5.31 -9.32
C PRO A 148 5.41 -5.75 -10.55
N LEU A 149 6.74 -5.76 -10.41
CA LEU A 149 7.65 -6.46 -11.30
C LEU A 149 8.28 -7.64 -10.55
N THR A 150 8.19 -8.83 -11.10
CA THR A 150 8.76 -10.04 -10.49
C THR A 150 9.65 -10.76 -11.48
N ILE A 151 10.91 -10.92 -11.10
CA ILE A 151 11.90 -11.68 -11.87
C ILE A 151 12.17 -12.98 -11.10
N ARG A 152 11.80 -14.11 -11.67
CA ARG A 152 12.12 -15.44 -11.15
C ARG A 152 13.46 -15.89 -11.73
N VAL A 153 14.28 -16.52 -10.89
CA VAL A 153 15.57 -17.06 -11.28
C VAL A 153 15.69 -18.52 -10.83
N GLU A 154 16.44 -19.30 -11.56
CA GLU A 154 16.79 -20.67 -11.15
C GLU A 154 18.04 -20.66 -10.24
N ASP A 155 18.99 -19.77 -10.52
CA ASP A 155 20.19 -19.57 -9.72
C ASP A 155 20.04 -18.39 -8.74
N LEU A 156 19.98 -18.71 -7.46
CA LEU A 156 19.85 -17.71 -6.39
C LEU A 156 21.02 -16.73 -6.32
N SER A 157 22.21 -17.09 -6.82
CA SER A 157 23.36 -16.21 -6.85
C SER A 157 23.12 -14.96 -7.71
N LEU A 158 22.23 -15.04 -8.72
CA LEU A 158 21.85 -13.92 -9.57
C LEU A 158 21.07 -12.83 -8.76
N ILE A 159 20.33 -13.23 -7.75
CA ILE A 159 19.62 -12.28 -6.88
C ILE A 159 20.65 -11.51 -6.03
N ALA A 160 21.57 -12.23 -5.39
CA ALA A 160 22.60 -11.63 -4.56
C ALA A 160 23.48 -10.67 -5.38
N LYS A 161 23.93 -11.10 -6.56
CA LYS A 161 24.72 -10.26 -7.48
C LYS A 161 23.93 -9.05 -7.98
N GLY A 162 22.63 -9.22 -8.28
CA GLY A 162 21.75 -8.11 -8.66
C GLY A 162 21.65 -7.05 -7.56
N MET A 163 21.46 -7.48 -6.30
CA MET A 163 21.40 -6.57 -5.16
C MET A 163 22.75 -5.89 -4.90
N GLU A 164 23.86 -6.61 -5.05
CA GLU A 164 25.22 -6.04 -4.95
C GLU A 164 25.46 -4.95 -6.00
N ASN A 165 25.10 -5.21 -7.26
CA ASN A 165 25.20 -4.23 -8.34
C ASN A 165 24.34 -2.99 -8.08
N LEU A 166 23.11 -3.17 -7.57
CA LEU A 166 22.22 -2.06 -7.23
C LEU A 166 22.79 -1.19 -6.10
N ARG A 167 23.53 -1.78 -5.16
CA ARG A 167 24.22 -1.04 -4.09
C ARG A 167 25.46 -0.32 -4.56
N SER A 168 26.29 -0.99 -5.37
CA SER A 168 27.61 -0.45 -5.80
C SER A 168 27.47 0.58 -6.92
N GLU A 169 26.64 0.32 -7.91
CA GLU A 169 26.50 1.19 -9.09
C GLU A 169 25.31 2.15 -8.98
N GLY A 170 24.24 1.71 -8.29
CA GLY A 170 22.98 2.43 -8.17
C GLY A 170 22.21 2.50 -9.49
N LEU A 171 21.06 3.15 -9.45
CA LEU A 171 20.31 3.54 -10.64
C LEU A 171 20.40 5.05 -10.80
N LYS A 172 20.78 5.51 -11.99
CA LYS A 172 20.87 6.95 -12.29
C LYS A 172 19.56 7.51 -12.81
N GLU A 173 18.77 6.67 -13.46
CA GLU A 173 17.52 7.04 -14.12
C GLU A 173 16.52 5.87 -14.06
N ILE A 174 15.24 6.18 -13.96
CA ILE A 174 14.13 5.22 -14.02
C ILE A 174 13.07 5.80 -14.94
N ALA A 175 12.71 5.08 -16.00
CA ALA A 175 11.70 5.47 -16.98
C ALA A 175 11.86 6.91 -17.51
N GLY A 176 13.09 7.33 -17.81
CA GLY A 176 13.41 8.66 -18.33
C GLY A 176 13.34 9.78 -17.28
N SER A 177 13.36 9.43 -15.98
CA SER A 177 13.45 10.42 -14.89
C SER A 177 14.68 10.16 -14.02
N PRO A 178 15.52 11.20 -13.75
CA PRO A 178 16.68 11.04 -12.90
C PRO A 178 16.34 10.54 -11.50
N VAL A 179 17.16 9.64 -10.95
CA VAL A 179 17.07 9.25 -9.54
C VAL A 179 17.71 10.34 -8.67
N VAL A 180 16.93 10.89 -7.75
CA VAL A 180 17.36 11.98 -6.86
C VAL A 180 17.59 11.51 -5.42
N LYS A 181 17.09 10.33 -5.06
CA LYS A 181 17.28 9.76 -3.73
C LYS A 181 17.32 8.25 -3.79
N THR A 182 18.32 7.67 -3.10
CA THR A 182 18.48 6.22 -2.90
C THR A 182 18.54 5.93 -1.40
N ILE A 183 17.88 4.86 -0.98
CA ILE A 183 17.91 4.37 0.41
C ILE A 183 18.25 2.88 0.37
N ASP A 184 19.31 2.48 1.05
CA ASP A 184 19.57 1.06 1.34
C ASP A 184 18.79 0.69 2.61
N LEU A 185 17.84 -0.22 2.45
CA LEU A 185 17.02 -0.68 3.57
C LEU A 185 17.79 -1.59 4.52
N ALA A 186 18.97 -2.07 4.14
CA ALA A 186 19.84 -2.86 5.01
C ALA A 186 20.41 -2.04 6.18
N GLU A 187 20.48 -0.72 6.04
CA GLU A 187 20.90 0.18 7.12
C GLU A 187 19.80 0.37 8.18
N GLY A 188 18.53 0.13 7.80
CA GLY A 188 17.38 0.43 8.65
C GLY A 188 17.17 1.93 8.85
N SER A 189 16.26 2.27 9.74
CA SER A 189 16.01 3.65 10.18
C SER A 189 15.32 3.65 11.54
N ASP A 190 15.11 4.82 12.15
CA ASP A 190 14.33 4.95 13.39
C ASP A 190 12.91 4.38 13.31
N LYS A 191 12.38 4.28 12.08
CA LYS A 191 11.00 3.81 11.81
C LYS A 191 10.93 2.38 11.27
N LEU A 192 12.01 1.88 10.67
CA LEU A 192 12.04 0.58 9.98
C LEU A 192 13.28 -0.20 10.39
N PRO A 193 13.14 -1.44 10.88
CA PRO A 193 14.28 -2.30 11.14
C PRO A 193 15.00 -2.65 9.82
N PRO A 194 16.29 -3.05 9.88
CA PRO A 194 17.04 -3.48 8.71
C PRO A 194 16.35 -4.58 7.92
N THR A 195 16.37 -4.47 6.59
CA THR A 195 15.88 -5.50 5.67
C THR A 195 16.66 -5.42 4.36
N ASP A 196 16.84 -6.54 3.66
CA ASP A 196 17.50 -6.53 2.36
C ASP A 196 16.59 -5.89 1.30
N GLY A 197 17.01 -4.78 0.74
CA GLY A 197 16.28 -4.04 -0.28
C GLY A 197 16.87 -2.67 -0.56
N MET A 198 16.53 -2.14 -1.72
CA MET A 198 16.87 -0.79 -2.17
C MET A 198 15.60 -0.01 -2.50
N MET A 199 15.57 1.27 -2.18
CA MET A 199 14.47 2.16 -2.53
C MET A 199 15.01 3.38 -3.28
N TYR A 200 14.42 3.68 -4.42
CA TYR A 200 14.79 4.77 -5.29
C TYR A 200 13.62 5.73 -5.46
N PHE A 201 13.94 7.02 -5.51
CA PHE A 201 12.97 8.07 -5.83
C PHE A 201 13.49 8.88 -7.01
N THR A 202 12.62 9.17 -7.98
CA THR A 202 12.97 9.99 -9.14
C THR A 202 12.59 11.44 -8.93
N GLU A 203 13.07 12.32 -9.81
CA GLU A 203 12.71 13.74 -9.84
C GLU A 203 11.19 13.97 -10.04
N ARG A 204 10.51 13.04 -10.75
CA ARG A 204 9.05 13.05 -10.92
C ARG A 204 8.28 12.46 -9.74
N ASP A 205 8.97 12.16 -8.63
CA ASP A 205 8.42 11.53 -7.44
C ASP A 205 7.93 10.08 -7.65
N ASP A 206 8.42 9.38 -8.69
CA ASP A 206 8.22 7.94 -8.79
C ASP A 206 9.05 7.24 -7.71
N ARG A 207 8.50 6.16 -7.12
CA ARG A 207 9.21 5.33 -6.15
C ARG A 207 9.33 3.90 -6.66
N VAL A 208 10.52 3.37 -6.66
CA VAL A 208 10.79 1.95 -6.96
C VAL A 208 11.44 1.29 -5.75
N VAL A 209 10.91 0.14 -5.34
CA VAL A 209 11.45 -0.69 -4.27
C VAL A 209 11.91 -2.00 -4.87
N VAL A 210 13.19 -2.34 -4.73
CA VAL A 210 13.77 -3.60 -5.19
C VAL A 210 14.18 -4.42 -3.98
N ARG A 211 13.68 -5.66 -3.90
CA ARG A 211 13.99 -6.55 -2.77
C ARG A 211 13.95 -8.02 -3.17
N PRO A 212 14.77 -8.88 -2.56
CA PRO A 212 14.62 -10.33 -2.67
C PRO A 212 13.31 -10.77 -2.01
N SER A 213 12.72 -11.85 -2.51
CA SER A 213 11.65 -12.54 -1.80
C SER A 213 12.24 -13.38 -0.66
N GLY A 214 11.65 -13.30 0.52
CA GLY A 214 12.08 -14.11 1.67
C GLY A 214 11.70 -15.60 1.58
N THR A 215 10.85 -15.99 0.63
CA THR A 215 10.28 -17.35 0.56
C THR A 215 10.38 -18.02 -0.81
N GLU A 216 10.74 -17.29 -1.85
CA GLU A 216 10.76 -17.79 -3.23
C GLU A 216 12.00 -17.26 -3.97
N PRO A 217 12.53 -18.01 -4.97
CA PRO A 217 13.69 -17.60 -5.76
C PRO A 217 13.32 -16.49 -6.76
N LYS A 218 13.04 -15.30 -6.25
CA LYS A 218 12.65 -14.16 -7.07
C LYS A 218 13.09 -12.82 -6.48
N LEU A 219 13.41 -11.89 -7.37
CA LEU A 219 13.54 -10.47 -7.10
C LEU A 219 12.21 -9.79 -7.43
N LYS A 220 11.80 -8.88 -6.58
CA LYS A 220 10.59 -8.07 -6.76
C LYS A 220 10.95 -6.61 -6.88
#